data_712844f5d0005f60e3a316b8f1a3bbae
#
_entry.id   712844f5d0005f60e3a316b8f1a3bbae
#
_cell.length_a   1.000
_cell.length_b   1.000
_cell.length_c   1.000
_cell.angle_alpha   90.00
_cell.angle_beta   90.00
_cell.angle_gamma   90.00
#
_symmetry.space_group_name_H-M   'P 1'
#
loop_
_entity.id
_entity.type
_entity.pdbx_description
1 polymer ?
#
loop_
_entity_poly.entity_id
_entity_poly.type
_entity_poly.pdbx_seq_one_letter_code
_entity_poly.pdbx_strand_id
1 'polypeptide(L)'
;MKKSLVLGVIFSFLTISWSCHTKPNHKKEVPILCYHNIKNFSAKASPDVKAYTTTPKRFAEQMKALYQNGYQTISPDKLYQYLINDAPLPPKPILITFDDTRAEQFTLAVAEMDKYHFKGVFFIMTVSIGKPGYMTKNQIKILSQTGHTIGLHTWDHTAVTHYTENDWNTQLIRPRKQLENLIGQPVDYFSYPFGLWNQNAISKLRAENFKLAFILSSAKDKTHPEFTVRRKTIAGTWSTPTMLK
;
A
#
# COMPACT_ATOMS: atom_id res chain seq x y z
N MET A 1 64.85 -50.64 -38.12
CA MET A 1 63.52 -50.65 -37.50
C MET A 1 63.48 -49.58 -36.41
N LYS A 2 62.90 -48.37 -36.73
CA LYS A 2 62.82 -47.24 -35.78
C LYS A 2 61.39 -47.27 -35.19
N LYS A 3 61.27 -47.44 -33.86
CA LYS A 3 60.00 -47.34 -33.14
C LYS A 3 59.79 -45.87 -32.74
N SER A 4 58.78 -45.24 -33.29
CA SER A 4 58.34 -43.92 -32.89
C SER A 4 57.41 -44.03 -31.67
N LEU A 5 57.77 -43.34 -30.60
CA LEU A 5 56.98 -43.21 -29.39
C LEU A 5 56.10 -41.97 -29.52
N VAL A 6 54.77 -42.18 -29.54
CA VAL A 6 53.77 -41.07 -29.56
C VAL A 6 53.40 -40.75 -28.12
N LEU A 7 53.79 -39.57 -27.66
CA LEU A 7 53.46 -39.08 -26.32
C LEU A 7 52.10 -38.35 -26.37
N GLY A 8 51.05 -39.00 -25.83
CA GLY A 8 49.73 -38.36 -25.75
C GLY A 8 49.66 -37.40 -24.56
N VAL A 9 49.45 -36.12 -24.85
CA VAL A 9 49.20 -35.10 -23.84
C VAL A 9 47.72 -35.05 -23.54
N ILE A 10 47.33 -35.48 -22.32
CA ILE A 10 45.95 -35.39 -21.82
C ILE A 10 45.74 -33.97 -21.26
N PHE A 11 44.96 -33.15 -21.96
CA PHE A 11 44.49 -31.86 -21.45
C PHE A 11 43.27 -32.07 -20.56
N SER A 12 43.46 -32.02 -19.25
CA SER A 12 42.34 -32.01 -18.27
C SER A 12 41.71 -30.59 -18.26
N PHE A 13 40.55 -30.48 -18.83
CA PHE A 13 39.70 -29.27 -18.66
C PHE A 13 39.10 -29.23 -17.28
N LEU A 14 39.63 -28.44 -16.36
CA LEU A 14 38.99 -28.10 -15.11
C LEU A 14 37.81 -27.12 -15.42
N THR A 15 36.58 -27.62 -15.42
CA THR A 15 35.39 -26.78 -15.45
C THR A 15 35.16 -26.17 -14.07
N ILE A 16 35.53 -24.90 -13.88
CA ILE A 16 35.18 -24.13 -12.70
C ILE A 16 33.70 -23.81 -12.79
N SER A 17 32.86 -24.59 -12.13
CA SER A 17 31.44 -24.25 -11.94
C SER A 17 31.34 -23.09 -10.96
N TRP A 18 31.16 -21.88 -11.47
CA TRP A 18 30.85 -20.70 -10.65
C TRP A 18 29.40 -20.83 -10.18
N SER A 19 29.21 -21.41 -9.02
CA SER A 19 27.90 -21.43 -8.35
C SER A 19 27.59 -20.00 -7.87
N CYS A 20 26.77 -19.30 -8.64
CA CYS A 20 26.24 -18.00 -8.26
C CYS A 20 25.23 -18.22 -7.11
N HIS A 21 25.73 -18.26 -5.87
CA HIS A 21 24.89 -18.20 -4.69
C HIS A 21 24.32 -16.78 -4.57
N THR A 22 23.18 -16.52 -5.21
CA THR A 22 22.41 -15.32 -4.94
C THR A 22 21.90 -15.42 -3.50
N LYS A 23 22.50 -14.66 -2.59
CA LYS A 23 21.96 -14.46 -1.25
C LYS A 23 20.50 -14.01 -1.43
N PRO A 24 19.53 -14.55 -0.64
CA PRO A 24 18.17 -14.04 -0.68
C PRO A 24 18.23 -12.55 -0.37
N ASN A 25 17.96 -11.75 -1.40
CA ASN A 25 17.94 -10.29 -1.28
C ASN A 25 16.67 -9.94 -0.48
N HIS A 26 16.78 -9.85 0.85
CA HIS A 26 15.70 -9.37 1.69
C HIS A 26 15.44 -7.91 1.35
N LYS A 27 14.49 -7.67 0.44
CA LYS A 27 14.05 -6.31 0.08
C LYS A 27 13.73 -5.53 1.35
N LYS A 28 14.32 -4.35 1.46
CA LYS A 28 14.04 -3.46 2.60
C LYS A 28 12.55 -3.10 2.58
N GLU A 29 11.90 -3.28 3.71
CA GLU A 29 10.47 -2.94 3.84
C GLU A 29 10.31 -1.41 3.74
N VAL A 30 9.41 -0.98 2.85
CA VAL A 30 9.06 0.44 2.68
C VAL A 30 8.07 0.81 3.77
N PRO A 31 8.30 1.89 4.55
CA PRO A 31 7.32 2.37 5.50
C PRO A 31 6.02 2.79 4.80
N ILE A 32 4.88 2.30 5.31
CA ILE A 32 3.55 2.65 4.80
C ILE A 32 2.68 3.09 5.95
N LEU A 33 2.31 4.36 5.96
CA LEU A 33 1.47 4.95 7.00
C LEU A 33 0.00 4.82 6.62
N CYS A 34 -0.83 4.42 7.58
CA CYS A 34 -2.28 4.30 7.41
C CYS A 34 -3.00 5.28 8.34
N TYR A 35 -3.66 6.25 7.77
CA TYR A 35 -4.53 7.21 8.45
C TYR A 35 -6.00 6.89 8.19
N HIS A 36 -6.86 7.23 9.16
CA HIS A 36 -8.31 7.12 9.02
C HIS A 36 -8.96 8.49 9.21
N ASN A 37 -9.26 8.88 10.44
CA ASN A 37 -9.88 10.19 10.72
C ASN A 37 -8.82 11.28 10.96
N ILE A 38 -9.05 12.48 10.41
CA ILE A 38 -8.21 13.66 10.67
C ILE A 38 -9.09 14.75 11.27
N LYS A 39 -9.32 14.68 12.57
CA LYS A 39 -10.19 15.60 13.32
C LYS A 39 -9.77 15.71 14.76
N ASN A 40 -10.21 16.77 15.44
CA ASN A 40 -10.00 16.89 16.88
C ASN A 40 -10.88 15.87 17.64
N PHE A 41 -10.36 15.40 18.76
CA PHE A 41 -11.08 14.53 19.67
C PHE A 41 -10.83 14.92 21.13
N SER A 42 -11.77 14.57 22.00
CA SER A 42 -11.68 14.84 23.44
C SER A 42 -10.60 13.98 24.11
N ALA A 43 -9.98 14.47 25.18
CA ALA A 43 -9.11 13.67 26.04
C ALA A 43 -9.85 12.45 26.63
N LYS A 44 -11.17 12.54 26.79
CA LYS A 44 -12.05 11.45 27.25
C LYS A 44 -12.53 10.51 26.13
N ALA A 45 -12.09 10.70 24.88
CA ALA A 45 -12.44 9.83 23.77
C ALA A 45 -12.05 8.37 24.06
N SER A 46 -12.82 7.43 23.52
CA SER A 46 -12.54 5.99 23.66
C SER A 46 -11.18 5.61 23.09
N PRO A 47 -10.59 4.48 23.52
CA PRO A 47 -9.35 3.95 22.96
C PRO A 47 -9.40 3.83 21.42
N ASP A 48 -10.51 3.36 20.87
CA ASP A 48 -10.67 3.20 19.41
C ASP A 48 -10.64 4.54 18.68
N VAL A 49 -11.35 5.56 19.19
CA VAL A 49 -11.29 6.91 18.61
C VAL A 49 -9.84 7.41 18.61
N LYS A 50 -9.10 7.22 19.69
CA LYS A 50 -7.70 7.64 19.80
C LYS A 50 -6.78 6.84 18.88
N ALA A 51 -7.06 5.55 18.67
CA ALA A 51 -6.26 4.68 17.79
C ALA A 51 -6.41 5.05 16.30
N TYR A 52 -7.62 5.45 15.88
CA TYR A 52 -7.94 5.71 14.47
C TYR A 52 -8.13 7.19 14.12
N THR A 53 -7.78 8.12 15.03
CA THR A 53 -7.95 9.55 14.78
C THR A 53 -6.66 10.31 15.06
N THR A 54 -6.16 11.03 14.08
CA THR A 54 -5.04 11.98 14.20
C THR A 54 -5.58 13.39 14.17
N THR A 55 -5.13 14.28 15.08
CA THR A 55 -5.58 15.67 15.03
C THR A 55 -4.95 16.40 13.84
N PRO A 56 -5.61 17.43 13.24
CA PRO A 56 -5.04 18.20 12.15
C PRO A 56 -3.66 18.78 12.48
N LYS A 57 -3.48 19.29 13.71
CA LYS A 57 -2.18 19.77 14.19
C LYS A 57 -1.12 18.67 14.16
N ARG A 58 -1.45 17.49 14.70
CA ARG A 58 -0.52 16.36 14.73
C ARG A 58 -0.19 15.86 13.32
N PHE A 59 -1.17 15.81 12.44
CA PHE A 59 -0.95 15.44 11.05
C PHE A 59 0.03 16.40 10.36
N ALA A 60 -0.16 17.71 10.54
CA ALA A 60 0.74 18.73 10.01
C ALA A 60 2.17 18.60 10.55
N GLU A 61 2.33 18.36 11.86
CA GLU A 61 3.65 18.09 12.47
C GLU A 61 4.31 16.85 11.86
N GLN A 62 3.55 15.80 11.59
CA GLN A 62 4.04 14.55 10.99
C GLN A 62 4.48 14.76 9.54
N MET A 63 3.69 15.45 8.71
CA MET A 63 4.07 15.75 7.32
C MET A 63 5.33 16.62 7.27
N LYS A 64 5.41 17.67 8.10
CA LYS A 64 6.61 18.49 8.22
C LYS A 64 7.85 17.67 8.59
N ALA A 65 7.71 16.77 9.55
CA ALA A 65 8.83 15.93 9.98
C ALA A 65 9.26 14.92 8.91
N LEU A 66 8.34 14.31 8.16
CA LEU A 66 8.68 13.48 7.01
C LEU A 66 9.52 14.26 6.00
N TYR A 67 9.07 15.46 5.63
CA TYR A 67 9.79 16.33 4.71
C TYR A 67 11.18 16.71 5.22
N GLN A 68 11.29 17.16 6.48
CA GLN A 68 12.56 17.55 7.10
C GLN A 68 13.56 16.40 7.21
N ASN A 69 13.07 15.17 7.36
CA ASN A 69 13.90 13.95 7.36
C ASN A 69 14.20 13.40 5.97
N GLY A 70 13.78 14.08 4.88
CA GLY A 70 14.08 13.73 3.50
C GLY A 70 13.29 12.51 2.98
N TYR A 71 12.12 12.20 3.57
CA TYR A 71 11.23 11.19 3.02
C TYR A 71 10.60 11.66 1.71
N GLN A 72 10.43 10.73 0.78
CA GLN A 72 9.82 10.97 -0.52
C GLN A 72 8.63 10.03 -0.72
N THR A 73 7.46 10.57 -0.98
CA THR A 73 6.29 9.72 -1.26
C THR A 73 6.47 9.01 -2.60
N ILE A 74 6.14 7.73 -2.63
CA ILE A 74 6.11 6.93 -3.85
C ILE A 74 4.67 6.52 -4.16
N SER A 75 4.38 6.21 -5.42
CA SER A 75 3.11 5.62 -5.81
C SER A 75 3.08 4.12 -5.50
N PRO A 76 1.89 3.50 -5.35
CA PRO A 76 1.78 2.04 -5.26
C PRO A 76 2.35 1.33 -6.50
N ASP A 77 2.32 1.92 -7.69
CA ASP A 77 2.99 1.35 -8.86
C ASP A 77 4.50 1.25 -8.68
N LYS A 78 5.15 2.29 -8.14
CA LYS A 78 6.59 2.22 -7.81
C LYS A 78 6.89 1.15 -6.77
N LEU A 79 6.02 1.02 -5.76
CA LEU A 79 6.14 -0.06 -4.78
C LEU A 79 5.98 -1.43 -5.43
N TYR A 80 4.99 -1.62 -6.30
CA TYR A 80 4.78 -2.85 -7.05
C TYR A 80 6.01 -3.21 -7.90
N GLN A 81 6.54 -2.27 -8.66
CA GLN A 81 7.74 -2.48 -9.46
C GLN A 81 8.96 -2.85 -8.61
N TYR A 82 9.11 -2.23 -7.44
CA TYR A 82 10.15 -2.60 -6.48
C TYR A 82 9.97 -4.02 -5.95
N LEU A 83 8.74 -4.40 -5.56
CA LEU A 83 8.46 -5.71 -4.97
C LEU A 83 8.58 -6.85 -5.98
N ILE A 84 8.18 -6.64 -7.23
CA ILE A 84 8.09 -7.69 -8.25
C ILE A 84 9.30 -7.70 -9.18
N ASN A 85 9.77 -6.52 -9.60
CA ASN A 85 10.78 -6.37 -10.66
C ASN A 85 12.11 -5.78 -10.16
N ASP A 86 12.34 -5.68 -8.86
CA ASP A 86 13.55 -5.10 -8.25
C ASP A 86 13.88 -3.67 -8.73
N ALA A 87 12.87 -2.92 -9.18
CA ALA A 87 13.05 -1.55 -9.62
C ALA A 87 13.56 -0.66 -8.47
N PRO A 88 14.48 0.26 -8.71
CA PRO A 88 15.03 1.12 -7.67
C PRO A 88 13.97 2.08 -7.12
N LEU A 89 14.07 2.36 -5.83
CA LEU A 89 13.28 3.40 -5.15
C LEU A 89 14.14 4.63 -4.84
N PRO A 90 13.53 5.80 -4.70
CA PRO A 90 14.25 7.00 -4.25
C PRO A 90 14.79 6.79 -2.82
N PRO A 91 15.74 7.62 -2.37
CA PRO A 91 16.15 7.62 -0.97
C PRO A 91 14.96 7.86 -0.03
N LYS A 92 14.90 7.10 1.09
CA LYS A 92 13.83 7.21 2.10
C LYS A 92 12.40 7.19 1.51
N PRO A 93 12.02 6.14 0.75
CA PRO A 93 10.70 6.04 0.18
C PRO A 93 9.65 5.81 1.27
N ILE A 94 8.45 6.36 1.08
CA ILE A 94 7.31 6.17 1.98
C ILE A 94 5.99 6.18 1.21
N LEU A 95 5.00 5.40 1.66
CA LEU A 95 3.60 5.59 1.25
C LEU A 95 2.81 6.22 2.38
N ILE A 96 1.93 7.15 2.02
CA ILE A 96 0.92 7.72 2.92
C ILE A 96 -0.43 7.24 2.41
N THR A 97 -1.17 6.51 3.23
CA THR A 97 -2.45 5.92 2.84
C THR A 97 -3.58 6.35 3.76
N PHE A 98 -4.79 6.41 3.21
CA PHE A 98 -6.00 6.83 3.91
C PHE A 98 -7.11 5.81 3.64
N ASP A 99 -7.77 5.34 4.69
CA ASP A 99 -8.91 4.43 4.61
C ASP A 99 -10.23 5.17 4.94
N ASP A 100 -11.38 4.56 4.63
CA ASP A 100 -12.74 4.97 5.02
C ASP A 100 -13.36 6.16 4.28
N THR A 101 -12.73 6.76 3.29
CA THR A 101 -13.37 7.81 2.44
C THR A 101 -13.78 9.08 3.21
N ARG A 102 -13.16 9.43 4.33
CA ARG A 102 -13.56 10.56 5.17
C ARG A 102 -13.34 11.90 4.49
N ALA A 103 -14.30 12.84 4.63
CA ALA A 103 -14.24 14.15 3.96
C ALA A 103 -13.02 14.98 4.37
N GLU A 104 -12.60 14.90 5.63
CA GLU A 104 -11.42 15.61 6.15
C GLU A 104 -10.10 15.12 5.55
N GLN A 105 -10.05 13.94 4.98
CA GLN A 105 -8.87 13.46 4.25
C GLN A 105 -8.63 14.33 3.00
N PHE A 106 -9.70 14.73 2.30
CA PHE A 106 -9.60 15.67 1.19
C PHE A 106 -9.40 17.10 1.68
N THR A 107 -10.22 17.59 2.62
CA THR A 107 -10.26 19.01 2.99
C THR A 107 -9.10 19.46 3.86
N LEU A 108 -8.49 18.57 4.63
CA LEU A 108 -7.40 18.87 5.56
C LEU A 108 -6.09 18.19 5.18
N ALA A 109 -6.11 16.85 4.92
CA ALA A 109 -4.86 16.13 4.70
C ALA A 109 -4.20 16.48 3.37
N VAL A 110 -4.97 16.60 2.28
CA VAL A 110 -4.42 16.94 0.95
C VAL A 110 -3.75 18.30 1.00
N ALA A 111 -4.43 19.31 1.55
CA ALA A 111 -3.87 20.66 1.66
C ALA A 111 -2.56 20.72 2.48
N GLU A 112 -2.42 19.86 3.49
CA GLU A 112 -1.19 19.78 4.26
C GLU A 112 -0.08 19.04 3.52
N MET A 113 -0.41 17.94 2.84
CA MET A 113 0.56 17.17 2.04
C MET A 113 1.09 17.96 0.83
N ASP A 114 0.26 18.77 0.20
CA ASP A 114 0.64 19.57 -0.97
C ASP A 114 1.74 20.59 -0.65
N LYS A 115 1.84 21.09 0.59
CA LYS A 115 2.94 21.96 1.05
C LYS A 115 4.33 21.34 0.86
N TYR A 116 4.40 20.01 0.82
CA TYR A 116 5.62 19.22 0.73
C TYR A 116 5.69 18.39 -0.56
N HIS A 117 4.78 18.61 -1.50
CA HIS A 117 4.61 17.84 -2.73
C HIS A 117 4.38 16.34 -2.48
N PHE A 118 3.83 15.97 -1.33
CA PHE A 118 3.51 14.60 -1.00
C PHE A 118 2.22 14.15 -1.69
N LYS A 119 2.23 12.90 -2.17
CA LYS A 119 1.04 12.24 -2.74
C LYS A 119 0.64 11.06 -1.86
N GLY A 120 -0.67 10.83 -1.76
CA GLY A 120 -1.24 9.76 -0.95
C GLY A 120 -2.04 8.75 -1.78
N VAL A 121 -2.39 7.65 -1.13
CA VAL A 121 -3.30 6.62 -1.64
C VAL A 121 -4.57 6.68 -0.82
N PHE A 122 -5.72 6.79 -1.47
CA PHE A 122 -7.02 6.87 -0.83
C PHE A 122 -7.83 5.62 -1.15
N PHE A 123 -8.06 4.79 -0.14
CA PHE A 123 -8.87 3.58 -0.27
C PHE A 123 -10.33 3.89 0.00
N ILE A 124 -11.13 3.78 -1.05
CA ILE A 124 -12.50 4.27 -1.09
C ILE A 124 -13.50 3.15 -0.79
N MET A 125 -14.30 3.36 0.22
CA MET A 125 -15.49 2.59 0.54
C MET A 125 -16.69 3.21 -0.23
N THR A 126 -17.17 2.52 -1.27
CA THR A 126 -18.02 3.21 -2.26
C THR A 126 -19.44 3.51 -1.79
N VAL A 127 -19.96 2.78 -0.80
CA VAL A 127 -21.29 3.04 -0.18
C VAL A 127 -21.35 4.40 0.52
N SER A 128 -20.20 4.94 0.93
CA SER A 128 -20.12 6.20 1.68
C SER A 128 -20.04 7.44 0.79
N ILE A 129 -19.73 7.28 -0.49
CA ILE A 129 -19.50 8.41 -1.42
C ILE A 129 -20.70 9.37 -1.42
N GLY A 130 -20.44 10.65 -1.10
CA GLY A 130 -21.43 11.71 -1.08
C GLY A 130 -22.34 11.74 0.16
N LYS A 131 -22.17 10.83 1.11
CA LYS A 131 -22.88 10.91 2.41
C LYS A 131 -22.26 11.99 3.30
N PRO A 132 -23.02 12.54 4.27
CA PRO A 132 -22.47 13.49 5.24
C PRO A 132 -21.21 12.95 5.93
N GLY A 133 -20.15 13.76 5.97
CA GLY A 133 -18.85 13.38 6.56
C GLY A 133 -17.95 12.53 5.67
N TYR A 134 -18.33 12.25 4.43
CA TYR A 134 -17.55 11.49 3.46
C TYR A 134 -17.27 12.29 2.18
N MET A 135 -16.24 11.88 1.43
CA MET A 135 -15.88 12.51 0.18
C MET A 135 -17.00 12.41 -0.86
N THR A 136 -17.18 13.48 -1.62
CA THR A 136 -18.05 13.52 -2.80
C THR A 136 -17.37 12.88 -4.01
N LYS A 137 -18.15 12.52 -5.03
CA LYS A 137 -17.61 12.06 -6.33
C LYS A 137 -16.60 13.05 -6.93
N ASN A 138 -16.89 14.35 -6.85
CA ASN A 138 -16.00 15.37 -7.37
C ASN A 138 -14.66 15.43 -6.63
N GLN A 139 -14.65 15.30 -5.30
CA GLN A 139 -13.43 15.27 -4.51
C GLN A 139 -12.55 14.06 -4.87
N ILE A 140 -13.15 12.87 -5.04
CA ILE A 140 -12.41 11.66 -5.47
C ILE A 140 -11.81 11.85 -6.87
N LYS A 141 -12.56 12.47 -7.79
CA LYS A 141 -12.07 12.80 -9.13
C LYS A 141 -10.89 13.76 -9.09
N ILE A 142 -10.98 14.83 -8.28
CA ILE A 142 -9.88 15.78 -8.08
C ILE A 142 -8.64 15.09 -7.52
N LEU A 143 -8.76 14.20 -6.52
CA LEU A 143 -7.63 13.42 -5.99
C LEU A 143 -6.88 12.70 -7.10
N SER A 144 -7.60 11.97 -7.96
CA SER A 144 -7.01 11.25 -9.08
C SER A 144 -6.31 12.20 -10.06
N GLN A 145 -6.96 13.31 -10.43
CA GLN A 145 -6.44 14.31 -11.38
C GLN A 145 -5.21 15.06 -10.86
N THR A 146 -5.06 15.19 -9.54
CA THR A 146 -3.93 15.87 -8.90
C THR A 146 -2.79 14.91 -8.51
N GLY A 147 -2.83 13.66 -8.99
CA GLY A 147 -1.74 12.70 -8.85
C GLY A 147 -1.76 11.87 -7.57
N HIS A 148 -2.85 11.90 -6.81
CA HIS A 148 -3.10 10.92 -5.77
C HIS A 148 -3.63 9.61 -6.37
N THR A 149 -3.35 8.48 -5.73
CA THR A 149 -3.85 7.19 -6.18
C THR A 149 -5.19 6.87 -5.49
N ILE A 150 -6.15 6.39 -6.27
CA ILE A 150 -7.39 5.85 -5.76
C ILE A 150 -7.28 4.33 -5.69
N GLY A 151 -7.58 3.77 -4.54
CA GLY A 151 -7.70 2.34 -4.29
C GLY A 151 -9.11 1.96 -3.82
N LEU A 152 -9.39 0.69 -3.74
CA LEU A 152 -10.69 0.16 -3.31
C LEU A 152 -10.62 -0.32 -1.86
N HIS A 153 -11.67 0.02 -1.06
CA HIS A 153 -11.86 -0.45 0.31
C HIS A 153 -13.23 -1.14 0.50
N THR A 154 -13.59 -1.99 -0.46
CA THR A 154 -14.87 -2.68 -0.58
C THR A 154 -16.07 -1.73 -0.84
N TRP A 155 -17.29 -2.28 -0.83
CA TRP A 155 -18.50 -1.48 -0.89
C TRP A 155 -18.82 -0.84 0.45
N ASP A 156 -18.93 -1.64 1.54
CA ASP A 156 -19.50 -1.22 2.83
C ASP A 156 -18.62 -1.51 4.06
N HIS A 157 -17.35 -1.87 3.84
CA HIS A 157 -16.38 -2.21 4.90
C HIS A 157 -16.61 -3.57 5.57
N THR A 158 -17.42 -4.47 5.00
CA THR A 158 -17.54 -5.84 5.52
C THR A 158 -16.21 -6.59 5.35
N ALA A 159 -15.78 -7.30 6.39
CA ALA A 159 -14.52 -8.07 6.36
C ALA A 159 -14.58 -9.17 5.29
N VAL A 160 -13.55 -9.25 4.44
CA VAL A 160 -13.48 -10.23 3.33
C VAL A 160 -13.47 -11.68 3.82
N THR A 161 -13.11 -11.92 5.08
CA THR A 161 -13.11 -13.25 5.69
C THR A 161 -14.53 -13.82 5.91
N HIS A 162 -15.55 -12.97 5.79
CA HIS A 162 -16.95 -13.35 5.90
C HIS A 162 -17.64 -13.52 4.55
N TYR A 163 -16.94 -13.28 3.41
CA TYR A 163 -17.54 -13.31 2.09
C TYR A 163 -17.84 -14.74 1.64
N THR A 164 -19.02 -14.87 1.04
CA THR A 164 -19.43 -15.99 0.17
C THR A 164 -19.11 -15.66 -1.28
N GLU A 165 -19.30 -16.61 -2.21
CA GLU A 165 -19.09 -16.36 -3.64
C GLU A 165 -19.98 -15.21 -4.18
N ASN A 166 -21.18 -15.04 -3.65
CA ASN A 166 -22.11 -14.00 -4.09
C ASN A 166 -21.68 -12.59 -3.66
N ASP A 167 -20.90 -12.46 -2.61
CA ASP A 167 -20.50 -11.18 -2.07
C ASP A 167 -19.43 -10.48 -2.93
N TRP A 168 -18.59 -11.23 -3.63
CA TRP A 168 -17.50 -10.67 -4.42
C TRP A 168 -17.96 -9.68 -5.48
N ASN A 169 -19.09 -9.94 -6.11
CA ASN A 169 -19.65 -9.01 -7.09
C ASN A 169 -20.07 -7.67 -6.45
N THR A 170 -20.71 -7.72 -5.28
CA THR A 170 -21.20 -6.53 -4.57
C THR A 170 -20.08 -5.78 -3.88
N GLN A 171 -19.13 -6.50 -3.29
CA GLN A 171 -18.10 -5.92 -2.43
C GLN A 171 -16.81 -5.53 -3.16
N LEU A 172 -16.53 -6.17 -4.32
CA LEU A 172 -15.28 -5.97 -5.04
C LEU A 172 -15.51 -5.47 -6.48
N ILE A 173 -16.24 -6.24 -7.30
CA ILE A 173 -16.28 -6.01 -8.76
C ILE A 173 -17.06 -4.74 -9.11
N ARG A 174 -18.29 -4.60 -8.61
CA ARG A 174 -19.12 -3.41 -8.87
C ARG A 174 -18.51 -2.12 -8.31
N PRO A 175 -18.02 -2.09 -7.05
CA PRO A 175 -17.34 -0.91 -6.48
C PRO A 175 -16.09 -0.50 -7.25
N ARG A 176 -15.27 -1.47 -7.69
CA ARG A 176 -14.10 -1.19 -8.55
C ARG A 176 -14.52 -0.51 -9.83
N LYS A 177 -15.48 -1.08 -10.55
CA LYS A 177 -16.01 -0.52 -11.79
C LYS A 177 -16.61 0.87 -11.62
N GLN A 178 -17.30 1.11 -10.48
CA GLN A 178 -17.83 2.42 -10.13
C GLN A 178 -16.72 3.47 -9.99
N LEU A 179 -15.62 3.14 -9.32
CA LEU A 179 -14.48 4.04 -9.16
C LEU A 179 -13.76 4.26 -10.49
N GLU A 180 -13.50 3.21 -11.27
CA GLU A 180 -12.85 3.30 -12.58
C GLU A 180 -13.65 4.20 -13.54
N ASN A 181 -14.97 4.06 -13.59
CA ASN A 181 -15.84 4.94 -14.36
C ASN A 181 -15.82 6.39 -13.87
N LEU A 182 -15.65 6.60 -12.55
CA LEU A 182 -15.60 7.93 -11.96
C LEU A 182 -14.31 8.67 -12.29
N ILE A 183 -13.16 7.97 -12.23
CA ILE A 183 -11.84 8.60 -12.36
C ILE A 183 -11.22 8.44 -13.75
N GLY A 184 -11.75 7.55 -14.59
CA GLY A 184 -11.24 7.27 -15.94
C GLY A 184 -9.91 6.52 -15.96
N GLN A 185 -9.55 5.83 -14.87
CA GLN A 185 -8.29 5.10 -14.72
C GLN A 185 -8.53 3.76 -14.00
N PRO A 186 -7.66 2.74 -14.19
CA PRO A 186 -7.74 1.48 -13.45
C PRO A 186 -7.61 1.67 -11.93
N VAL A 187 -8.31 0.85 -11.15
CA VAL A 187 -8.21 0.77 -9.70
C VAL A 187 -7.59 -0.57 -9.33
N ASP A 188 -6.27 -0.59 -9.20
CA ASP A 188 -5.44 -1.79 -9.09
C ASP A 188 -4.97 -2.10 -7.66
N TYR A 189 -5.40 -1.30 -6.68
CA TYR A 189 -4.95 -1.37 -5.30
C TYR A 189 -6.12 -1.57 -4.35
N PHE A 190 -5.94 -2.48 -3.40
CA PHE A 190 -6.99 -2.87 -2.46
C PHE A 190 -6.50 -2.71 -1.01
N SER A 191 -7.35 -2.23 -0.12
CA SER A 191 -7.13 -2.29 1.33
C SER A 191 -8.18 -3.20 1.96
N TYR A 192 -7.72 -4.20 2.72
CA TYR A 192 -8.63 -5.09 3.44
C TYR A 192 -9.27 -4.37 4.63
N PRO A 193 -10.61 -4.39 4.76
CA PRO A 193 -11.28 -3.95 5.98
C PRO A 193 -10.68 -4.62 7.22
N PHE A 194 -10.40 -3.84 8.25
CA PHE A 194 -9.74 -4.28 9.50
C PHE A 194 -8.35 -4.90 9.31
N GLY A 195 -7.79 -4.90 8.11
CA GLY A 195 -6.56 -5.62 7.75
C GLY A 195 -6.72 -7.14 7.71
N LEU A 196 -7.95 -7.66 7.76
CA LEU A 196 -8.25 -9.09 7.77
C LEU A 196 -8.29 -9.66 6.36
N TRP A 197 -7.62 -10.77 6.14
CA TRP A 197 -7.51 -11.43 4.84
C TRP A 197 -7.56 -12.97 4.98
N ASN A 198 -7.80 -13.66 3.88
CA ASN A 198 -7.68 -15.12 3.76
C ASN A 198 -7.24 -15.49 2.34
N GLN A 199 -6.94 -16.77 2.09
CA GLN A 199 -6.46 -17.26 0.80
C GLN A 199 -7.49 -17.07 -0.32
N ASN A 200 -8.78 -17.17 0.00
CA ASN A 200 -9.84 -16.94 -0.98
C ASN A 200 -9.81 -15.47 -1.48
N ALA A 201 -9.66 -14.51 -0.56
CA ALA A 201 -9.54 -13.10 -0.92
C ALA A 201 -8.32 -12.81 -1.81
N ILE A 202 -7.15 -13.39 -1.49
CA ILE A 202 -5.96 -13.28 -2.35
C ILE A 202 -6.26 -13.86 -3.74
N SER A 203 -6.86 -15.04 -3.82
CA SER A 203 -7.20 -15.68 -5.10
C SER A 203 -8.14 -14.83 -5.94
N LYS A 204 -9.16 -14.21 -5.32
CA LYS A 204 -10.10 -13.31 -6.00
C LYS A 204 -9.43 -12.02 -6.49
N LEU A 205 -8.63 -11.36 -5.66
CA LEU A 205 -7.91 -10.16 -6.05
C LEU A 205 -6.95 -10.42 -7.22
N ARG A 206 -6.28 -11.57 -7.23
CA ARG A 206 -5.42 -11.99 -8.35
C ARG A 206 -6.22 -12.24 -9.63
N ALA A 207 -7.33 -12.97 -9.52
CA ALA A 207 -8.21 -13.24 -10.67
C ALA A 207 -8.76 -11.93 -11.29
N GLU A 208 -8.99 -10.92 -10.46
CA GLU A 208 -9.43 -9.58 -10.88
C GLU A 208 -8.25 -8.65 -11.26
N ASN A 209 -7.01 -9.16 -11.35
CA ASN A 209 -5.82 -8.41 -11.75
C ASN A 209 -5.50 -7.19 -10.86
N PHE A 210 -5.79 -7.25 -9.55
CA PHE A 210 -5.21 -6.27 -8.62
C PHE A 210 -3.70 -6.47 -8.54
N LYS A 211 -2.95 -5.37 -8.36
CA LYS A 211 -1.49 -5.39 -8.25
C LYS A 211 -1.00 -5.55 -6.81
N LEU A 212 -1.59 -4.81 -5.88
CA LEU A 212 -1.23 -4.85 -4.46
C LEU A 212 -2.47 -4.87 -3.59
N ALA A 213 -2.38 -5.57 -2.46
CA ALA A 213 -3.37 -5.43 -1.40
C ALA A 213 -2.69 -5.19 -0.05
N PHE A 214 -3.34 -4.35 0.77
CA PHE A 214 -2.76 -3.80 1.98
C PHE A 214 -3.49 -4.30 3.23
N ILE A 215 -2.69 -4.77 4.18
CA ILE A 215 -3.13 -5.20 5.52
C ILE A 215 -2.65 -4.21 6.59
N LEU A 216 -3.06 -4.43 7.83
CA LEU A 216 -2.48 -3.78 9.00
C LEU A 216 -1.34 -4.65 9.58
N SER A 217 -1.28 -4.85 10.90
CA SER A 217 -0.19 -5.54 11.59
C SER A 217 -0.24 -7.08 11.57
N SER A 218 -1.18 -7.69 10.84
CA SER A 218 -1.31 -9.16 10.75
C SER A 218 -0.15 -9.83 10.01
N ALA A 219 -0.07 -11.15 10.08
CA ALA A 219 0.94 -11.91 9.36
C ALA A 219 0.79 -11.76 7.84
N LYS A 220 1.92 -11.70 7.14
CA LYS A 220 1.95 -11.68 5.67
C LYS A 220 1.73 -13.08 5.10
N ASP A 221 1.12 -13.16 3.92
CA ASP A 221 1.18 -14.38 3.10
C ASP A 221 2.62 -14.61 2.60
N LYS A 222 3.05 -15.86 2.61
CA LYS A 222 4.41 -16.23 2.18
C LYS A 222 4.52 -16.42 0.68
N THR A 223 3.42 -16.81 0.03
CA THR A 223 3.39 -17.15 -1.39
C THR A 223 3.09 -15.91 -2.25
N HIS A 224 2.21 -15.04 -1.75
CA HIS A 224 1.77 -13.82 -2.43
C HIS A 224 1.89 -12.61 -1.50
N PRO A 225 3.12 -12.24 -1.07
CA PRO A 225 3.35 -11.14 -0.12
C PRO A 225 2.89 -9.79 -0.65
N GLU A 226 2.78 -9.62 -1.97
CA GLU A 226 2.24 -8.43 -2.65
C GLU A 226 0.76 -8.19 -2.36
N PHE A 227 0.02 -9.25 -1.98
CA PHE A 227 -1.38 -9.14 -1.54
C PHE A 227 -1.55 -9.04 -0.03
N THR A 228 -0.47 -8.87 0.71
CA THR A 228 -0.47 -8.70 2.18
C THR A 228 0.59 -7.69 2.61
N VAL A 229 0.65 -6.57 1.90
CA VAL A 229 1.60 -5.49 2.19
C VAL A 229 1.21 -4.80 3.49
N ARG A 230 2.09 -4.85 4.50
CA ARG A 230 1.81 -4.29 5.82
C ARG A 230 1.83 -2.78 5.83
N ARG A 231 0.90 -2.19 6.58
CA ARG A 231 0.82 -0.77 6.88
C ARG A 231 0.85 -0.55 8.38
N LYS A 232 1.29 0.61 8.78
CA LYS A 232 1.33 1.06 10.17
C LYS A 232 0.18 2.04 10.40
N THR A 233 -0.83 1.62 11.20
CA THR A 233 -1.90 2.52 11.63
C THR A 233 -1.32 3.62 12.51
N ILE A 234 -1.59 4.87 12.17
CA ILE A 234 -1.08 6.03 12.90
C ILE A 234 -2.12 6.47 13.93
N ALA A 235 -1.83 6.15 15.19
CA ALA A 235 -2.66 6.58 16.31
C ALA A 235 -2.47 8.06 16.60
N GLY A 236 -3.55 8.73 16.96
CA GLY A 236 -3.55 10.16 17.29
C GLY A 236 -2.71 10.53 18.53
N THR A 237 -2.37 9.54 19.33
CA THR A 237 -1.48 9.70 20.49
C THR A 237 0.01 9.57 20.15
N TRP A 238 0.35 9.12 18.94
CA TRP A 238 1.75 8.93 18.59
C TRP A 238 2.49 10.23 18.34
N SER A 239 3.65 10.35 18.97
CA SER A 239 4.60 11.40 18.63
C SER A 239 5.24 11.13 17.26
N THR A 240 5.76 12.17 16.62
CA THR A 240 6.49 12.04 15.35
C THR A 240 7.67 11.05 15.42
N PRO A 241 8.52 11.06 16.48
CA PRO A 241 9.56 10.03 16.62
C PRO A 241 9.03 8.60 16.70
N THR A 242 7.85 8.38 17.30
CA THR A 242 7.22 7.06 17.36
C THR A 242 6.73 6.61 15.98
N MET A 243 6.25 7.54 15.17
CA MET A 243 5.81 7.27 13.79
C MET A 243 6.97 6.82 12.89
N LEU A 244 8.16 7.40 13.07
CA LEU A 244 9.34 7.14 12.23
C LEU A 244 10.16 5.90 12.63
N LYS A 245 9.85 5.28 13.77
CA LYS A 245 10.39 3.97 14.21
C LYS A 245 9.61 2.82 13.63
#